data_3627275288b441bf7f42503ff34b981b
#
_entry.id   3627275288b441bf7f42503ff34b981b
#
_cell.length_a   1.000
_cell.length_b   1.000
_cell.length_c   1.000
_cell.angle_alpha   90.00
_cell.angle_beta   90.00
_cell.angle_gamma   90.00
#
_symmetry.space_group_name_H-M   'P 1'
#
loop_
_entity.id
_entity.type
_entity.pdbx_description
1 polymer ?
#
loop_
_entity_poly.entity_id
_entity_poly.type
_entity_poly.pdbx_seq_one_letter_code
_entity_poly.pdbx_strand_id
1 'polypeptide(L)'
;MPRSVNSVAKRARRKKVLKQAKGYFGRRKNVWTVAKNAVDKAMLYAYRDRRNKKRTFRALWIMRINAGSRAHGLSYSQFMGKLKTKNIDLNRKVLADLAM
;
A
#
# COMPACT_ATOMS: atom_id res chain seq x y z
N MET A 1 -45.29 -16.45 14.79
CA MET A 1 -43.95 -16.90 14.48
C MET A 1 -43.40 -16.14 13.30
N PRO A 2 -42.32 -15.37 13.47
CA PRO A 2 -41.70 -14.71 12.32
C PRO A 2 -41.07 -15.74 11.39
N ARG A 3 -41.23 -15.53 10.09
CA ARG A 3 -40.62 -16.38 9.08
C ARG A 3 -39.24 -15.85 8.74
N SER A 4 -38.28 -16.76 8.53
CA SER A 4 -37.01 -16.40 7.92
C SER A 4 -37.29 -16.07 6.45
N VAL A 5 -36.81 -14.88 6.04
CA VAL A 5 -36.91 -14.43 4.65
C VAL A 5 -35.53 -14.12 4.12
N ASN A 6 -35.33 -14.32 2.81
CA ASN A 6 -34.07 -14.02 2.11
C ASN A 6 -32.86 -14.76 2.70
N SER A 7 -33.09 -15.98 3.23
CA SER A 7 -32.03 -16.75 3.86
C SER A 7 -30.90 -17.13 2.88
N VAL A 8 -31.24 -17.42 1.63
CA VAL A 8 -30.27 -17.75 0.58
C VAL A 8 -29.35 -16.57 0.30
N ALA A 9 -29.93 -15.38 0.11
CA ALA A 9 -29.20 -14.17 -0.14
C ALA A 9 -28.30 -13.78 1.06
N LYS A 10 -28.84 -13.90 2.27
CA LYS A 10 -28.11 -13.63 3.51
C LYS A 10 -26.89 -14.55 3.64
N ARG A 11 -27.06 -15.83 3.39
CA ARG A 11 -25.99 -16.82 3.45
C ARG A 11 -24.92 -16.53 2.40
N ALA A 12 -25.34 -16.15 1.19
CA ALA A 12 -24.42 -15.80 0.12
C ALA A 12 -23.54 -14.60 0.48
N ARG A 13 -24.15 -13.56 1.07
CA ARG A 13 -23.41 -12.37 1.53
C ARG A 13 -22.38 -12.74 2.60
N ARG A 14 -22.77 -13.57 3.57
CA ARG A 14 -21.86 -14.03 4.62
C ARG A 14 -20.69 -14.83 4.06
N LYS A 15 -20.96 -15.76 3.14
CA LYS A 15 -19.93 -16.56 2.49
C LYS A 15 -18.95 -15.69 1.72
N LYS A 16 -19.42 -14.65 1.06
CA LYS A 16 -18.58 -13.72 0.31
C LYS A 16 -17.57 -13.03 1.23
N VAL A 17 -18.06 -12.52 2.36
CA VAL A 17 -17.19 -11.84 3.35
C VAL A 17 -16.21 -12.82 3.99
N LEU A 18 -16.68 -14.01 4.38
CA LEU A 18 -15.81 -15.03 4.98
C LEU A 18 -14.75 -15.52 4.01
N LYS A 19 -15.03 -15.56 2.73
CA LYS A 19 -14.06 -15.90 1.70
C LYS A 19 -12.94 -14.86 1.64
N GLN A 20 -13.30 -13.59 1.77
CA GLN A 20 -12.31 -12.51 1.82
C GLN A 20 -11.45 -12.54 3.10
N ALA A 21 -11.99 -13.12 4.18
CA ALA A 21 -11.30 -13.22 5.47
C ALA A 21 -10.42 -14.47 5.59
N LYS A 22 -10.29 -15.28 4.56
CA LYS A 22 -9.44 -16.47 4.59
C LYS A 22 -8.00 -16.09 4.93
N GLY A 23 -7.39 -16.86 5.83
CA GLY A 23 -6.04 -16.63 6.27
C GLY A 23 -5.90 -15.65 7.42
N TYR A 24 -6.99 -15.05 7.88
CA TYR A 24 -6.95 -14.13 9.01
C TYR A 24 -6.70 -14.89 10.32
N PHE A 25 -6.10 -14.20 11.26
CA PHE A 25 -5.71 -14.81 12.55
C PHE A 25 -6.92 -15.09 13.42
N GLY A 26 -6.95 -16.29 14.00
CA GLY A 26 -7.94 -16.69 15.00
C GLY A 26 -9.36 -16.67 14.47
N ARG A 27 -10.25 -16.08 15.26
CA ARG A 27 -11.68 -16.01 14.93
C ARG A 27 -12.01 -15.06 13.78
N ARG A 28 -11.08 -14.22 13.39
CA ARG A 28 -11.28 -13.26 12.29
C ARG A 28 -11.51 -13.93 10.95
N LYS A 29 -11.14 -15.19 10.81
CA LYS A 29 -11.28 -15.93 9.54
C LYS A 29 -12.63 -16.63 9.39
N ASN A 30 -13.32 -16.99 10.50
CA ASN A 30 -14.48 -17.88 10.45
C ASN A 30 -15.69 -17.44 11.27
N VAL A 31 -15.57 -16.48 12.18
CA VAL A 31 -16.68 -15.95 12.95
C VAL A 31 -17.24 -14.73 12.24
N TRP A 32 -18.51 -14.78 11.81
CA TRP A 32 -19.13 -13.75 10.98
C TRP A 32 -18.99 -12.33 11.55
N THR A 33 -19.36 -12.12 12.81
CA THR A 33 -19.35 -10.80 13.43
C THR A 33 -17.94 -10.19 13.47
N VAL A 34 -16.95 -11.02 13.78
CA VAL A 34 -15.54 -10.60 13.84
C VAL A 34 -14.96 -10.46 12.44
N ALA A 35 -15.23 -11.42 11.56
CA ALA A 35 -14.73 -11.42 10.18
C ALA A 35 -15.23 -10.21 9.40
N LYS A 36 -16.49 -9.85 9.55
CA LYS A 36 -17.09 -8.68 8.89
C LYS A 36 -16.33 -7.41 9.25
N ASN A 37 -16.11 -7.18 10.53
CA ASN A 37 -15.39 -6.00 11.00
C ASN A 37 -13.94 -6.00 10.53
N ALA A 38 -13.29 -7.17 10.55
CA ALA A 38 -11.91 -7.30 10.09
C ALA A 38 -11.77 -7.00 8.59
N VAL A 39 -12.71 -7.49 7.77
CA VAL A 39 -12.71 -7.24 6.34
C VAL A 39 -12.95 -5.76 6.03
N ASP A 40 -13.91 -5.12 6.73
CA ASP A 40 -14.17 -3.70 6.57
C ASP A 40 -12.92 -2.87 6.87
N LYS A 41 -12.24 -3.18 7.97
CA LYS A 41 -10.97 -2.52 8.33
C LYS A 41 -9.89 -2.78 7.28
N ALA A 42 -9.81 -4.02 6.78
CA ALA A 42 -8.83 -4.38 5.76
C ALA A 42 -9.02 -3.55 4.49
N MET A 43 -10.26 -3.32 4.09
CA MET A 43 -10.56 -2.49 2.92
C MET A 43 -10.17 -1.03 3.14
N LEU A 44 -10.43 -0.49 4.34
CA LEU A 44 -10.03 0.87 4.70
C LEU A 44 -8.50 1.00 4.68
N TYR A 45 -7.80 0.03 5.26
CA TYR A 45 -6.34 0.02 5.27
C TYR A 45 -5.78 -0.11 3.85
N ALA A 46 -6.40 -0.94 3.02
CA ALA A 46 -5.98 -1.10 1.63
C ALA A 46 -6.08 0.22 0.86
N TYR A 47 -7.18 0.95 1.03
CA TYR A 47 -7.37 2.27 0.42
C TYR A 47 -6.30 3.26 0.88
N ARG A 48 -6.13 3.37 2.20
CA ARG A 48 -5.13 4.26 2.78
C ARG A 48 -3.72 3.90 2.33
N ASP A 49 -3.37 2.62 2.37
CA ASP A 49 -2.02 2.16 2.14
C ASP A 49 -1.62 2.17 0.68
N ARG A 50 -2.60 2.09 -0.25
CA ARG A 50 -2.29 2.33 -1.68
C ARG A 50 -1.76 3.74 -1.90
N ARG A 51 -2.26 4.71 -1.16
CA ARG A 51 -1.78 6.09 -1.20
C ARG A 51 -0.45 6.26 -0.48
N ASN A 52 -0.33 5.66 0.70
CA ASN A 52 0.91 5.68 1.48
C ASN A 52 2.05 4.96 0.77
N LYS A 53 1.76 3.90 0.01
CA LYS A 53 2.74 3.16 -0.76
C LYS A 53 3.52 4.07 -1.71
N LYS A 54 2.82 4.95 -2.39
CA LYS A 54 3.45 5.92 -3.32
C LYS A 54 4.41 6.85 -2.58
N ARG A 55 3.99 7.35 -1.42
CA ARG A 55 4.81 8.23 -0.59
C ARG A 55 6.02 7.50 -0.03
N THR A 56 5.83 6.28 0.43
CA THR A 56 6.87 5.44 1.01
C THR A 56 7.95 5.12 -0.02
N PHE A 57 7.56 4.74 -1.23
CA PHE A 57 8.50 4.45 -2.30
C PHE A 57 9.26 5.69 -2.74
N ARG A 58 8.58 6.84 -2.80
CA ARG A 58 9.25 8.09 -3.13
C ARG A 58 10.32 8.43 -2.10
N ALA A 59 10.02 8.27 -0.81
CA ALA A 59 10.99 8.48 0.26
C ALA A 59 12.19 7.53 0.13
N LEU A 60 11.94 6.28 -0.21
CA LEU A 60 12.99 5.29 -0.43
C LEU A 60 13.88 5.68 -1.63
N TRP A 61 13.26 6.11 -2.73
CA TRP A 61 14.02 6.57 -3.90
C TRP A 61 14.92 7.75 -3.56
N ILE A 62 14.40 8.71 -2.81
CA ILE A 62 15.17 9.88 -2.38
C ILE A 62 16.34 9.45 -1.51
N MET A 63 16.17 8.50 -0.60
CA MET A 63 17.25 7.96 0.23
C MET A 63 18.34 7.31 -0.62
N ARG A 64 17.95 6.52 -1.61
CA ARG A 64 18.91 5.86 -2.51
C ARG A 64 19.68 6.87 -3.37
N ILE A 65 18.98 7.85 -3.90
CA ILE A 65 19.60 8.94 -4.68
C ILE A 65 20.59 9.71 -3.80
N ASN A 66 20.18 10.03 -2.57
CA ASN A 66 21.04 10.75 -1.63
C ASN A 66 22.30 9.96 -1.31
N ALA A 67 22.17 8.66 -1.05
CA ALA A 67 23.32 7.80 -0.77
C ALA A 67 24.28 7.75 -1.96
N GLY A 68 23.75 7.58 -3.17
CA GLY A 68 24.57 7.59 -4.39
C GLY A 68 25.25 8.92 -4.64
N SER A 69 24.54 10.03 -4.41
CA SER A 69 25.09 11.38 -4.56
C SER A 69 26.22 11.67 -3.59
N ARG A 70 26.04 11.24 -2.34
CA ARG A 70 27.05 11.45 -1.30
C ARG A 70 28.32 10.66 -1.55
N ALA A 71 28.20 9.50 -2.21
CA ALA A 71 29.37 8.74 -2.65
C ALA A 71 30.25 9.53 -3.63
N HIS A 72 29.65 10.49 -4.33
CA HIS A 72 30.34 11.39 -5.26
C HIS A 72 30.55 12.81 -4.70
N GLY A 73 30.33 12.97 -3.40
CA GLY A 73 30.59 14.25 -2.73
C GLY A 73 29.48 15.28 -2.82
N LEU A 74 28.27 14.88 -3.23
CA LEU A 74 27.13 15.78 -3.36
C LEU A 74 26.00 15.37 -2.41
N SER A 75 25.25 16.35 -1.89
CA SER A 75 23.98 16.08 -1.21
C SER A 75 22.88 15.87 -2.24
N TYR A 76 21.73 15.34 -1.78
CA TYR A 76 20.55 15.15 -2.65
C TYR A 76 20.13 16.46 -3.31
N SER A 77 20.03 17.53 -2.53
CA SER A 77 19.62 18.84 -3.03
C SER A 77 20.56 19.39 -4.09
N GLN A 78 21.85 19.27 -3.86
CA GLN A 78 22.89 19.71 -4.80
C GLN A 78 22.83 18.90 -6.10
N PHE A 79 22.66 17.59 -5.99
CA PHE A 79 22.55 16.69 -7.14
C PHE A 79 21.32 17.03 -8.00
N MET A 80 20.16 17.20 -7.36
CA MET A 80 18.92 17.55 -8.06
C MET A 80 19.03 18.93 -8.72
N GLY A 81 19.67 19.87 -8.06
CA GLY A 81 19.93 21.20 -8.62
C GLY A 81 20.80 21.12 -9.87
N LYS A 82 21.85 20.31 -9.85
CA LYS A 82 22.73 20.13 -11.01
C LYS A 82 22.02 19.45 -12.19
N LEU A 83 21.17 18.46 -11.91
CA LEU A 83 20.37 17.83 -12.96
C LEU A 83 19.45 18.86 -13.65
N LYS A 84 18.84 19.71 -12.86
CA LYS A 84 17.94 20.75 -13.36
C LYS A 84 18.69 21.75 -14.22
N THR A 85 19.88 22.16 -13.79
CA THR A 85 20.74 23.08 -14.54
C THR A 85 21.15 22.49 -15.89
N LYS A 86 21.38 21.19 -15.96
CA LYS A 86 21.76 20.49 -17.20
C LYS A 86 20.55 20.05 -18.03
N ASN A 87 19.33 20.40 -17.63
CA ASN A 87 18.08 20.02 -18.29
C ASN A 87 17.90 18.51 -18.43
N ILE A 88 18.38 17.73 -17.45
CA ILE A 88 18.17 16.29 -17.39
C ILE A 88 16.87 16.05 -16.63
N ASP A 89 15.86 15.54 -17.33
CA ASP A 89 14.53 15.29 -16.76
C ASP A 89 14.30 13.79 -16.56
N LEU A 90 14.78 13.29 -15.43
CA LEU A 90 14.56 11.91 -15.01
C LEU A 90 13.80 11.90 -13.69
N ASN A 91 12.83 10.99 -13.58
CA ASN A 91 12.07 10.87 -12.33
C ASN A 91 12.92 10.16 -11.27
N ARG A 92 12.48 10.24 -10.01
CA ARG A 92 13.22 9.72 -8.87
C ARG A 92 13.34 8.20 -8.87
N LYS A 93 12.36 7.49 -9.44
CA LYS A 93 12.41 6.04 -9.56
C LYS A 93 13.59 5.60 -10.44
N VAL A 94 13.72 6.22 -11.61
CA VAL A 94 14.80 5.94 -12.55
C VAL A 94 16.16 6.30 -11.96
N LEU A 95 16.24 7.46 -11.31
CA LEU A 95 17.47 7.91 -10.65
C LEU A 95 17.91 6.97 -9.54
N ALA A 96 16.95 6.44 -8.76
CA ALA A 96 17.22 5.48 -7.70
C ALA A 96 17.78 4.16 -8.26
N ASP A 97 17.24 3.70 -9.39
CA ASP A 97 17.75 2.50 -10.07
C ASP A 97 19.17 2.69 -10.56
N LEU A 98 19.48 3.86 -11.10
CA LEU A 98 20.83 4.19 -11.57
C LEU A 98 21.83 4.33 -10.42
N ALA A 99 21.35 4.67 -9.22
CA ALA A 99 22.20 4.86 -8.04
C ALA A 99 22.58 3.55 -7.35
N MET A 100 22.00 2.42 -7.73
CA MET A 100 22.28 1.11 -7.13
C MET A 100 23.48 0.43 -7.75
#